data_680d1b4aebc9bc8c30d6fa094d41b0fa
#
_entry.id   680d1b4aebc9bc8c30d6fa094d41b0fa
#
_cell.length_a   1.000
_cell.length_b   1.000
_cell.length_c   1.000
_cell.angle_alpha   90.00
_cell.angle_beta   90.00
_cell.angle_gamma   90.00
#
_symmetry.space_group_name_H-M   'P 1'
#
loop_
_entity.id
_entity.type
_entity.pdbx_description
1 polymer ?
#
loop_
_entity_poly.entity_id
_entity_poly.type
_entity_poly.pdbx_seq_one_letter_code
_entity_poly.pdbx_strand_id
1 'polypeptide(L)'
;MEKSITAILIKAEERKESDYLVRLFSAEGIVVAVLRGVRKAGAKMKFAAQPMAFCVYELTGNKFPVVTGASQIEDFSSVCADMIQFTCCMIMLEAADYSSAAVDCAESFLSLLRSIKTIIYSSVDARLAATKFLQ
;
A
#
# COMPACT_ATOMS: atom_id res chain seq x y z
N MET A 1 19.25 -9.34 7.91
CA MET A 1 18.23 -9.40 8.96
C MET A 1 16.84 -9.50 8.33
N GLU A 2 16.05 -10.46 8.76
CA GLU A 2 14.70 -10.66 8.23
C GLU A 2 13.67 -9.97 9.10
N LYS A 3 12.66 -9.38 8.47
CA LYS A 3 11.60 -8.67 9.15
C LYS A 3 10.30 -8.83 8.36
N SER A 4 9.18 -8.96 9.06
CA SER A 4 7.85 -8.96 8.43
C SER A 4 7.11 -7.69 8.82
N ILE A 5 6.46 -7.06 7.84
CA ILE A 5 5.60 -5.90 8.09
C ILE A 5 4.25 -6.09 7.43
N THR A 6 3.21 -5.60 8.09
CA THR A 6 1.88 -5.51 7.51
C THR A 6 1.73 -4.11 6.93
N ALA A 7 1.54 -4.02 5.63
CA ALA A 7 1.58 -2.73 4.97
C ALA A 7 0.65 -2.66 3.77
N ILE A 8 0.28 -1.43 3.41
CA ILE A 8 -0.43 -1.14 2.19
C ILE A 8 0.52 -0.42 1.23
N LEU A 9 0.47 -0.80 -0.04
CA LEU A 9 1.31 -0.20 -1.07
C LEU A 9 0.81 1.21 -1.41
N ILE A 10 1.67 2.19 -1.24
CA ILE A 10 1.37 3.56 -1.64
C ILE A 10 1.77 3.78 -3.09
N LYS A 11 2.96 3.35 -3.45
CA LYS A 11 3.56 3.66 -4.75
C LYS A 11 4.55 2.59 -5.17
N ALA A 12 4.56 2.27 -6.45
CA ALA A 12 5.55 1.39 -7.05
C ALA A 12 6.17 2.10 -8.24
N GLU A 13 7.49 2.25 -8.23
CA GLU A 13 8.24 2.87 -9.31
C GLU A 13 9.09 1.83 -10.02
N GLU A 14 9.14 1.90 -11.34
CA GLU A 14 9.98 1.01 -12.11
C GLU A 14 11.45 1.22 -11.78
N ARG A 15 12.16 0.12 -11.59
CA ARG A 15 13.59 0.13 -11.31
C ARG A 15 14.25 -0.97 -12.11
N LYS A 16 15.29 -0.62 -12.85
CA LYS A 16 15.98 -1.54 -13.76
C LYS A 16 14.98 -2.14 -14.75
N GLU A 17 15.25 -3.34 -15.25
CA GLU A 17 14.42 -3.94 -16.30
C GLU A 17 13.18 -4.66 -15.75
N SER A 18 13.26 -5.18 -14.54
CA SER A 18 12.21 -6.07 -14.03
C SER A 18 11.81 -5.82 -12.59
N ASP A 19 12.36 -4.79 -11.95
CA ASP A 19 12.15 -4.52 -10.53
C ASP A 19 11.23 -3.32 -10.32
N TYR A 20 10.61 -3.27 -9.12
CA TYR A 20 9.95 -2.07 -8.62
C TYR A 20 10.61 -1.61 -7.34
N LEU A 21 10.68 -0.30 -7.16
CA LEU A 21 10.93 0.32 -5.86
C LEU A 21 9.57 0.65 -5.27
N VAL A 22 9.25 0.06 -4.14
CA VAL A 22 7.91 0.20 -3.53
C VAL A 22 7.97 1.01 -2.25
N ARG A 23 6.98 1.87 -2.05
CA ARG A 23 6.76 2.58 -0.79
C ARG A 23 5.59 1.92 -0.09
N LEU A 24 5.86 1.41 1.10
CA LEU A 24 4.89 0.66 1.89
C LEU A 24 4.55 1.44 3.14
N PHE A 25 3.27 1.62 3.42
CA PHE A 25 2.81 2.29 4.63
C PHE A 25 2.36 1.26 5.65
N SER A 26 3.00 1.26 6.80
CA SER A 26 2.70 0.35 7.90
C SER A 26 2.39 1.15 9.17
N ALA A 27 1.98 0.44 10.22
CA ALA A 27 1.75 1.06 11.52
C ALA A 27 3.02 1.68 12.12
N GLU A 28 4.18 1.26 11.65
CA GLU A 28 5.48 1.78 12.09
C GLU A 28 6.00 2.92 11.21
N GLY A 29 5.32 3.22 10.11
CA GLY A 29 5.70 4.28 9.18
C GLY A 29 5.93 3.78 7.77
N ILE A 30 6.64 4.59 6.99
CA ILE A 30 6.94 4.29 5.59
C ILE A 30 8.19 3.43 5.50
N VAL A 31 8.12 2.37 4.70
CA VAL A 31 9.26 1.51 4.37
C VAL A 31 9.43 1.53 2.87
N VAL A 32 10.63 1.80 2.40
CA VAL A 32 10.99 1.73 0.97
C VAL A 32 11.76 0.44 0.75
N ALA A 33 11.32 -0.38 -0.19
CA ALA A 33 11.90 -1.69 -0.44
C ALA A 33 11.95 -1.99 -1.93
N VAL A 34 12.73 -3.00 -2.30
CA VAL A 34 12.87 -3.44 -3.69
C VAL A 34 12.11 -4.75 -3.89
N LEU A 35 11.23 -4.78 -4.88
CA LEU A 35 10.59 -6.01 -5.37
C LEU A 35 11.30 -6.44 -6.65
N ARG A 36 12.08 -7.51 -6.57
CA ARG A 36 12.90 -7.98 -7.69
C ARG A 36 12.11 -8.88 -8.64
N GLY A 37 12.32 -8.68 -9.93
CA GLY A 37 11.82 -9.56 -10.97
C GLY A 37 10.31 -9.57 -11.14
N VAL A 38 9.60 -8.66 -10.47
CA VAL A 38 8.13 -8.68 -10.40
C VAL A 38 7.48 -8.23 -11.73
N ARG A 39 8.23 -7.51 -12.56
CA ARG A 39 7.73 -7.06 -13.86
C ARG A 39 7.88 -8.10 -14.96
N LYS A 40 8.56 -9.21 -14.68
CA LYS A 40 8.70 -10.31 -15.63
C LYS A 40 7.39 -11.03 -15.83
N ALA A 41 7.15 -11.53 -17.05
CA ALA A 41 5.99 -12.35 -17.33
C ALA A 41 6.00 -13.58 -16.42
N GLY A 42 4.86 -13.92 -15.82
CA GLY A 42 4.74 -15.07 -14.94
C GLY A 42 5.28 -14.89 -13.53
N ALA A 43 5.70 -13.68 -13.16
CA ALA A 43 6.18 -13.43 -11.80
C ALA A 43 5.08 -13.71 -10.77
N LYS A 44 5.44 -14.45 -9.70
CA LYS A 44 4.46 -14.89 -8.71
C LYS A 44 3.99 -13.77 -7.77
N MET A 45 4.82 -12.74 -7.55
CA MET A 45 4.50 -11.67 -6.61
C MET A 45 3.97 -10.40 -7.27
N LYS A 46 3.42 -10.49 -8.48
CA LYS A 46 2.82 -9.33 -9.14
C LYS A 46 1.72 -8.67 -8.31
N PHE A 47 0.96 -9.46 -7.55
CA PHE A 47 -0.09 -8.93 -6.68
C PHE A 47 0.46 -7.95 -5.65
N ALA A 48 1.69 -8.15 -5.20
CA ALA A 48 2.30 -7.33 -4.16
C ALA A 48 2.71 -5.93 -4.65
N ALA A 49 2.73 -5.72 -5.96
CA ALA A 49 3.05 -4.43 -6.58
C ALA A 49 1.84 -3.76 -7.23
N GLN A 50 0.65 -4.33 -7.07
CA GLN A 50 -0.56 -3.72 -7.60
C GLN A 50 -1.02 -2.55 -6.74
N PRO A 51 -1.69 -1.55 -7.32
CA PRO A 51 -2.23 -0.45 -6.53
C PRO A 51 -3.11 -0.97 -5.39
N MET A 52 -2.93 -0.40 -4.21
CA MET A 52 -3.70 -0.76 -3.02
C MET A 52 -3.39 -2.15 -2.46
N ALA A 53 -2.27 -2.76 -2.84
CA ALA A 53 -1.89 -4.07 -2.30
C ALA A 53 -1.77 -4.00 -0.78
N PHE A 54 -2.50 -4.87 -0.08
CA PHE A 54 -2.49 -4.94 1.37
C PHE A 54 -1.99 -6.31 1.78
N CYS A 55 -0.74 -6.37 2.20
CA CYS A 55 -0.01 -7.63 2.38
C CYS A 55 0.83 -7.62 3.64
N VAL A 56 1.20 -8.82 4.08
CA VAL A 56 2.35 -8.99 4.95
C VAL A 56 3.56 -9.15 4.02
N TYR A 57 4.51 -8.23 4.12
CA TYR A 57 5.74 -8.26 3.33
C TYR A 57 6.89 -8.76 4.18
N GLU A 58 7.63 -9.72 3.66
CA GLU A 58 8.84 -10.20 4.30
C GLU A 58 10.04 -9.48 3.68
N LEU A 59 10.84 -8.86 4.52
CA LEU A 59 11.94 -8.00 4.10
C LEU A 59 13.28 -8.53 4.61
N THR A 60 14.31 -8.38 3.79
CA THR A 60 15.69 -8.71 4.17
C THR A 60 16.58 -7.54 3.82
N GLY A 61 17.50 -7.20 4.71
CA GLY A 61 18.45 -6.11 4.53
C GLY A 61 18.13 -4.90 5.39
N ASN A 62 19.08 -3.96 5.48
CA ASN A 62 18.97 -2.80 6.37
C ASN A 62 18.73 -1.49 5.62
N LYS A 63 19.62 -1.11 4.70
CA LYS A 63 19.50 0.17 4.00
C LYS A 63 18.51 0.13 2.84
N PHE A 64 18.62 -0.91 2.03
CA PHE A 64 17.70 -1.13 0.92
C PHE A 64 17.11 -2.51 1.06
N PRO A 65 16.11 -2.66 1.92
CA PRO A 65 15.50 -3.97 2.11
C PRO A 65 14.91 -4.49 0.80
N VAL A 66 15.01 -5.80 0.63
CA VAL A 66 14.45 -6.52 -0.51
C VAL A 66 13.26 -7.32 -0.01
N VAL A 67 12.16 -7.26 -0.74
CA VAL A 67 10.99 -8.09 -0.42
C VAL A 67 11.30 -9.52 -0.85
N THR A 68 11.37 -10.44 0.11
CA THR A 68 11.64 -11.86 -0.14
C THR A 68 10.37 -12.68 -0.24
N GLY A 69 9.26 -12.15 0.27
CA GLY A 69 7.97 -12.82 0.20
C GLY A 69 6.86 -11.86 0.51
N ALA A 70 5.64 -12.21 0.12
CA ALA A 70 4.46 -11.43 0.41
C ALA A 70 3.24 -12.34 0.48
N SER A 71 2.36 -12.06 1.44
CA SER A 71 1.09 -12.76 1.59
C SER A 71 -0.03 -11.74 1.62
N GLN A 72 -0.98 -11.87 0.70
CA GLN A 72 -2.10 -10.94 0.63
C GLN A 72 -3.03 -11.14 1.83
N ILE A 73 -3.34 -10.05 2.52
CA ILE A 73 -4.28 -10.06 3.65
C ILE A 73 -5.70 -9.90 3.12
N GLU A 74 -5.89 -8.91 2.26
CA GLU A 74 -7.20 -8.59 1.70
C GLU A 74 -7.01 -8.01 0.31
N ASP A 75 -7.94 -8.31 -0.59
CA ASP A 75 -7.90 -7.83 -1.98
C ASP A 75 -8.74 -6.55 -2.09
N PHE A 76 -8.07 -5.42 -2.24
CA PHE A 76 -8.73 -4.13 -2.44
C PHE A 76 -8.82 -3.74 -3.92
N SER A 77 -8.52 -4.65 -4.83
CA SER A 77 -8.44 -4.31 -6.26
C SER A 77 -9.76 -3.89 -6.87
N SER A 78 -10.89 -4.19 -6.22
CA SER A 78 -12.21 -3.78 -6.73
C SER A 78 -12.34 -2.27 -6.89
N VAL A 79 -11.63 -1.47 -6.09
CA VAL A 79 -11.68 0.00 -6.24
C VAL A 79 -11.09 0.45 -7.57
N CYS A 80 -10.23 -0.35 -8.18
CA CYS A 80 -9.60 0.01 -9.46
C CYS A 80 -10.60 0.02 -10.62
N ALA A 81 -11.75 -0.62 -10.46
CA ALA A 81 -12.79 -0.65 -11.48
C ALA A 81 -13.71 0.58 -11.45
N ASP A 82 -13.63 1.39 -10.39
CA ASP A 82 -14.45 2.58 -10.21
C ASP A 82 -13.52 3.79 -10.08
N MET A 83 -13.59 4.71 -11.04
CA MET A 83 -12.68 5.85 -11.10
C MET A 83 -12.77 6.73 -9.86
N ILE A 84 -13.97 6.96 -9.33
CA ILE A 84 -14.15 7.81 -8.15
C ILE A 84 -13.56 7.12 -6.92
N GLN A 85 -13.84 5.84 -6.73
CA GLN A 85 -13.28 5.08 -5.61
C GLN A 85 -11.75 5.03 -5.69
N PHE A 86 -11.21 4.75 -6.85
CA PHE A 86 -9.77 4.67 -7.05
C PHE A 86 -9.09 6.02 -6.76
N THR A 87 -9.64 7.09 -7.30
CA THR A 87 -9.09 8.44 -7.09
C THR A 87 -9.12 8.81 -5.61
N CYS A 88 -10.23 8.56 -4.93
CA CYS A 88 -10.35 8.85 -3.49
C CYS A 88 -9.34 8.06 -2.67
N CYS A 89 -9.14 6.79 -3.00
CA CYS A 89 -8.15 5.96 -2.31
C CYS A 89 -6.73 6.46 -2.55
N MET A 90 -6.42 6.85 -3.79
CA MET A 90 -5.09 7.38 -4.10
C MET A 90 -4.80 8.68 -3.36
N ILE A 91 -5.80 9.55 -3.23
CA ILE A 91 -5.66 10.79 -2.47
C ILE A 91 -5.39 10.48 -0.99
N MET A 92 -6.12 9.53 -0.42
CA MET A 92 -5.89 9.12 0.98
C MET A 92 -4.49 8.55 1.19
N LEU A 93 -4.02 7.71 0.26
CA LEU A 93 -2.67 7.14 0.32
C LEU A 93 -1.60 8.23 0.23
N GLU A 94 -1.77 9.17 -0.66
CA GLU A 94 -0.84 10.29 -0.80
C GLU A 94 -0.80 11.16 0.45
N ALA A 95 -1.97 11.44 1.03
CA ALA A 95 -2.05 12.21 2.27
C ALA A 95 -1.38 11.47 3.42
N ALA A 96 -1.55 10.16 3.52
CA ALA A 96 -0.91 9.34 4.54
C ALA A 96 0.61 9.36 4.39
N ASP A 97 1.11 9.25 3.17
CA ASP A 97 2.54 9.34 2.89
C ASP A 97 3.09 10.72 3.29
N TYR A 98 2.42 11.77 2.85
CA TYR A 98 2.85 13.15 3.12
C TYR A 98 2.92 13.45 4.62
N SER A 99 1.97 12.96 5.40
CA SER A 99 1.88 13.26 6.82
C SER A 99 2.60 12.23 7.71
N SER A 100 3.20 11.20 7.15
CA SER A 100 3.75 10.06 7.91
C SER A 100 4.82 10.46 8.93
N ALA A 101 5.55 11.54 8.69
CA ALA A 101 6.58 12.01 9.62
C ALA A 101 6.04 12.88 10.75
N ALA A 102 4.78 13.33 10.65
CA ALA A 102 4.20 14.32 11.56
C ALA A 102 3.09 13.76 12.46
N VAL A 103 2.62 12.55 12.21
CA VAL A 103 1.48 11.95 12.92
C VAL A 103 1.83 10.57 13.46
N ASP A 104 0.97 10.08 14.35
CA ASP A 104 1.05 8.70 14.83
C ASP A 104 0.71 7.76 13.68
N CYS A 105 1.71 7.07 13.16
CA CYS A 105 1.53 6.18 12.01
C CYS A 105 0.62 5.01 12.31
N ALA A 106 0.63 4.48 13.53
CA ALA A 106 -0.25 3.37 13.89
C ALA A 106 -1.72 3.77 13.78
N GLU A 107 -2.09 4.93 14.33
CA GLU A 107 -3.45 5.43 14.26
C GLU A 107 -3.83 5.80 12.82
N SER A 108 -2.94 6.46 12.11
CA SER A 108 -3.16 6.84 10.71
C SER A 108 -3.34 5.61 9.83
N PHE A 109 -2.56 4.56 10.06
CA PHE A 109 -2.66 3.31 9.32
C PHE A 109 -4.03 2.65 9.53
N LEU A 110 -4.47 2.54 10.78
CA LEU A 110 -5.79 1.98 11.09
C LEU A 110 -6.92 2.81 10.49
N SER A 111 -6.80 4.13 10.55
CA SER A 111 -7.78 5.05 9.97
C SER A 111 -7.86 4.88 8.45
N LEU A 112 -6.71 4.77 7.80
CA LEU A 112 -6.64 4.55 6.35
C LEU A 112 -7.32 3.24 5.97
N LEU A 113 -6.99 2.14 6.65
CA LEU A 113 -7.60 0.84 6.38
C LEU A 113 -9.11 0.88 6.58
N ARG A 114 -9.57 1.51 7.65
CA ARG A 114 -10.99 1.65 7.95
C ARG A 114 -11.71 2.42 6.84
N SER A 115 -11.10 3.50 6.37
CA SER A 115 -11.67 4.32 5.29
C SER A 115 -11.74 3.57 3.98
N ILE A 116 -10.70 2.82 3.63
CA ILE A 116 -10.69 1.99 2.42
C ILE A 116 -11.78 0.92 2.49
N LYS A 117 -11.89 0.25 3.63
CA LYS A 117 -12.93 -0.79 3.83
C LYS A 117 -14.33 -0.20 3.76
N THR A 118 -14.52 1.01 4.26
CA THR A 118 -15.79 1.72 4.15
C THR A 118 -16.16 1.94 2.69
N ILE A 119 -15.20 2.35 1.87
CA ILE A 119 -15.44 2.55 0.45
C ILE A 119 -15.83 1.25 -0.25
N ILE A 120 -15.15 0.16 0.08
CA ILE A 120 -15.32 -1.13 -0.61
C ILE A 120 -16.59 -1.86 -0.15
N TYR A 121 -16.83 -1.89 1.15
CA TYR A 121 -17.85 -2.78 1.75
C TYR A 121 -19.11 -2.07 2.22
N SER A 122 -19.18 -0.76 2.09
CA SER A 122 -20.29 0.04 2.56
C SER A 122 -20.93 0.78 1.39
N SER A 123 -22.17 1.23 1.57
CA SER A 123 -22.86 2.06 0.59
C SER A 123 -22.50 3.55 0.70
N VAL A 124 -21.59 3.89 1.60
CA VAL A 124 -21.14 5.27 1.80
C VAL A 124 -20.39 5.76 0.55
N ASP A 125 -20.69 6.99 0.14
CA ASP A 125 -20.00 7.62 -0.99
C ASP A 125 -18.50 7.72 -0.69
N ALA A 126 -17.67 7.32 -1.66
CA ALA A 126 -16.22 7.33 -1.51
C ALA A 126 -15.69 8.72 -1.17
N ARG A 127 -16.30 9.77 -1.72
CA ARG A 127 -15.87 11.15 -1.46
C ARG A 127 -16.10 11.55 -0.02
N LEU A 128 -17.17 11.08 0.60
CA LEU A 128 -17.43 11.34 2.02
C LEU A 128 -16.42 10.60 2.89
N ALA A 129 -16.12 9.36 2.57
CA ALA A 129 -15.13 8.58 3.31
C ALA A 129 -13.75 9.22 3.24
N ALA A 130 -13.33 9.66 2.05
CA ALA A 130 -12.05 10.33 1.86
C ALA A 130 -11.99 11.66 2.60
N THR A 131 -13.06 12.44 2.55
CA THR A 131 -13.14 13.73 3.24
C THR A 131 -12.98 13.51 4.76
N LYS A 132 -13.68 12.53 5.30
CA LYS A 132 -13.61 12.21 6.73
C LYS A 132 -12.20 11.77 7.13
N PHE A 133 -11.54 10.98 6.29
CA PHE A 133 -10.16 10.56 6.55
C PHE A 133 -9.21 11.75 6.59
N LEU A 134 -9.40 12.72 5.68
CA LEU A 134 -8.51 13.87 5.53
C LEU A 134 -8.68 14.91 6.65
N GLN A 135 -9.75 14.83 7.41
CA GLN A 135 -9.94 15.69 8.57
C GLN A 135 -9.11 15.17 9.75
#